data_71092a636bcb64c90bfe612ed378a345
#
_entry.id   71092a636bcb64c90bfe612ed378a345
#
_cell.length_a   1.000
_cell.length_b   1.000
_cell.length_c   1.000
_cell.angle_alpha   90.00
_cell.angle_beta   90.00
_cell.angle_gamma   90.00
#
_symmetry.space_group_name_H-M   'P 1'
#
loop_
_entity.id
_entity.type
_entity.pdbx_description
1 polymer ?
#
loop_
_entity_poly.entity_id
_entity_poly.type
_entity_poly.pdbx_seq_one_letter_code
_entity_poly.pdbx_strand_id
1 'polypeptide(L)'
;ALTGENIIERVDILQDAGKAINPALELGQIEGGFVQGQGWLTMEEVNWNSNGQITTFSPSTYKIPAVNDMPRKFNVEIFKQGKNKEKVVNKSKTTGEPPLMLAMSVFYAIKDAIASVGKYKIIPILDAPATPEKVLMSIRNLKNKINHNKN
;
A
#
# COMPACT_ATOMS: atom_id res chain seq x y z
N ALA A 1 -7.67 11.56 -13.10
CA ALA A 1 -7.66 10.68 -14.29
C ALA A 1 -6.72 11.16 -15.42
N LEU A 2 -6.17 12.37 -15.33
CA LEU A 2 -5.22 12.89 -16.33
C LEU A 2 -3.77 12.66 -15.94
N THR A 3 -3.47 12.58 -14.64
CA THR A 3 -2.11 12.47 -14.08
C THR A 3 -1.78 11.08 -13.55
N GLY A 4 -2.78 10.25 -13.28
CA GLY A 4 -2.63 8.97 -12.59
C GLY A 4 -2.49 9.08 -11.08
N GLU A 5 -2.46 10.29 -10.53
CA GLU A 5 -2.45 10.50 -9.08
C GLU A 5 -3.68 9.86 -8.42
N ASN A 6 -3.46 9.31 -7.26
CA ASN A 6 -4.50 8.71 -6.44
C ASN A 6 -4.41 9.22 -4.99
N ILE A 7 -5.51 9.13 -4.27
CA ILE A 7 -5.60 9.50 -2.86
C ILE A 7 -6.28 8.35 -2.13
N ILE A 8 -5.73 7.97 -0.99
CA ILE A 8 -6.33 6.97 -0.11
C ILE A 8 -7.30 7.70 0.81
N GLU A 9 -8.59 7.49 0.59
CA GLU A 9 -9.63 8.17 1.35
C GLU A 9 -9.78 7.61 2.77
N ARG A 10 -9.69 6.28 2.92
CA ARG A 10 -9.90 5.63 4.22
C ARG A 10 -9.16 4.30 4.30
N VAL A 11 -8.58 4.08 5.48
CA VAL A 11 -8.04 2.79 5.91
C VAL A 11 -8.54 2.49 7.32
N ASP A 12 -9.00 1.27 7.53
CA ASP A 12 -9.38 0.74 8.83
C ASP A 12 -8.60 -0.54 9.08
N ILE A 13 -7.86 -0.59 10.19
CA ILE A 13 -7.06 -1.73 10.60
C ILE A 13 -7.52 -2.21 11.96
N LEU A 14 -7.81 -3.49 12.06
CA LEU A 14 -7.99 -4.20 13.32
C LEU A 14 -6.90 -5.26 13.44
N GLN A 15 -5.92 -5.02 14.32
CA GLN A 15 -4.75 -5.89 14.49
C GLN A 15 -4.86 -6.72 15.77
N ASP A 16 -4.68 -8.03 15.66
CA ASP A 16 -4.50 -8.89 16.81
C ASP A 16 -3.04 -8.90 17.27
N ALA A 17 -2.72 -8.04 18.23
CA ALA A 17 -1.41 -7.94 18.88
C ALA A 17 -1.25 -8.92 20.07
N GLY A 18 -2.19 -9.82 20.28
CA GLY A 18 -2.27 -10.60 21.50
C GLY A 18 -2.56 -9.70 22.71
N LYS A 19 -1.93 -9.99 23.85
CA LYS A 19 -1.99 -9.09 24.99
C LYS A 19 -0.93 -8.01 24.81
N ALA A 20 -1.35 -6.81 24.46
CA ALA A 20 -0.48 -5.68 24.22
C ALA A 20 0.41 -5.38 25.43
N ILE A 21 1.70 -5.24 25.21
CA ILE A 21 2.67 -4.88 26.27
C ILE A 21 2.65 -3.37 26.48
N ASN A 22 2.70 -2.61 25.38
CA ASN A 22 2.56 -1.16 25.37
C ASN A 22 1.65 -0.75 24.20
N PRO A 23 0.34 -0.57 24.43
CA PRO A 23 -0.62 -0.28 23.35
C PRO A 23 -0.27 0.94 22.52
N ALA A 24 0.31 1.98 23.10
CA ALA A 24 0.67 3.19 22.37
C ALA A 24 1.83 2.95 21.39
N LEU A 25 2.85 2.22 21.81
CA LEU A 25 3.96 1.84 20.92
C LEU A 25 3.49 0.85 19.84
N GLU A 26 2.63 -0.08 20.20
CA GLU A 26 2.11 -1.06 19.25
C GLU A 26 1.23 -0.42 18.17
N LEU A 27 0.40 0.55 18.52
CA LEU A 27 -0.35 1.34 17.53
C LEU A 27 0.60 2.06 16.57
N GLY A 28 1.64 2.73 17.09
CA GLY A 28 2.63 3.38 16.25
C GLY A 28 3.39 2.41 15.32
N GLN A 29 3.66 1.18 15.77
CA GLN A 29 4.27 0.15 14.93
C GLN A 29 3.31 -0.31 13.81
N ILE A 30 2.03 -0.47 14.12
CA ILE A 30 1.02 -0.88 13.14
C ILE A 30 0.85 0.21 12.07
N GLU A 31 0.70 1.45 12.49
CA GLU A 31 0.58 2.60 11.59
C GLU A 31 1.81 2.76 10.71
N GLY A 32 3.01 2.74 11.32
CA GLY A 32 4.28 2.86 10.61
C GLY A 32 4.54 1.73 9.62
N GLY A 33 4.27 0.49 10.01
CA GLY A 33 4.41 -0.67 9.13
C GLY A 33 3.46 -0.63 7.94
N PHE A 34 2.21 -0.21 8.14
CA PHE A 34 1.25 -0.04 7.06
C PHE A 34 1.71 1.04 6.06
N VAL A 35 2.10 2.21 6.56
CA VAL A 35 2.55 3.33 5.70
C VAL A 35 3.82 2.97 4.92
N GLN A 36 4.74 2.22 5.53
CA GLN A 36 5.90 1.68 4.81
C GLN A 36 5.47 0.78 3.65
N GLY A 37 4.56 -0.16 3.89
CA GLY A 37 4.03 -1.03 2.83
C GLY A 37 3.27 -0.25 1.75
N GLN A 38 2.52 0.79 2.14
CA GLN A 38 1.90 1.71 1.18
C GLN A 38 2.95 2.35 0.28
N GLY A 39 4.05 2.86 0.83
CA GLY A 39 5.15 3.45 0.07
C GLY A 39 5.75 2.46 -0.94
N TRP A 40 6.07 1.27 -0.51
CA TRP A 40 6.61 0.21 -1.35
C TRP A 40 5.71 -0.12 -2.55
N LEU A 41 4.42 -0.09 -2.35
CA LEU A 41 3.45 -0.50 -3.37
C LEU A 41 2.96 0.64 -4.26
N THR A 42 3.25 1.90 -3.92
CA THR A 42 2.68 3.04 -4.65
C THR A 42 3.68 4.09 -5.13
N MET A 43 4.85 4.21 -4.53
CA MET A 43 5.74 5.33 -4.85
C MET A 43 7.25 5.06 -4.76
N GLU A 44 7.68 4.05 -4.03
CA GLU A 44 9.12 3.79 -3.82
C GLU A 44 9.69 3.04 -5.01
N GLU A 45 10.64 3.66 -5.72
CA GLU A 45 11.30 3.06 -6.88
C GLU A 45 12.81 3.02 -6.68
N VAL A 46 13.39 1.85 -6.96
CA VAL A 46 14.83 1.68 -7.01
C VAL A 46 15.28 1.67 -8.47
N ASN A 47 16.08 2.63 -8.85
CA ASN A 47 16.56 2.80 -10.22
C ASN A 47 18.08 2.65 -10.30
N TRP A 48 18.55 2.09 -11.42
CA TRP A 48 19.96 1.90 -11.73
C TRP A 48 20.31 2.61 -13.04
N ASN A 49 21.55 3.10 -13.11
CA ASN A 49 22.13 3.58 -14.37
C ASN A 49 22.61 2.40 -15.25
N SER A 50 23.10 2.71 -16.44
CA SER A 50 23.66 1.73 -17.39
C SER A 50 24.85 0.92 -16.86
N ASN A 51 25.52 1.41 -15.82
CA ASN A 51 26.65 0.76 -15.18
C ASN A 51 26.25 -0.09 -13.97
N GLY A 52 24.95 -0.27 -13.70
CA GLY A 52 24.43 -1.02 -12.58
C GLY A 52 24.55 -0.33 -11.21
N GLN A 53 24.81 0.97 -11.19
CA GLN A 53 24.88 1.75 -9.96
C GLN A 53 23.50 2.30 -9.60
N ILE A 54 23.10 2.18 -8.33
CA ILE A 54 21.82 2.71 -7.81
C ILE A 54 21.85 4.24 -7.91
N THR A 55 20.81 4.82 -8.49
CA THR A 55 20.62 6.27 -8.62
C THR A 55 19.69 6.86 -7.55
N THR A 56 18.84 6.02 -6.96
CA THR A 56 17.89 6.38 -5.88
C THR A 56 18.45 6.02 -4.50
N PHE A 57 19.58 6.61 -4.13
CA PHE A 57 20.32 6.24 -2.91
C PHE A 57 20.26 7.28 -1.80
N SER A 58 19.45 8.31 -1.94
CA SER A 58 19.35 9.40 -0.96
C SER A 58 17.89 9.84 -0.75
N PRO A 59 17.58 10.54 0.35
CA PRO A 59 16.23 11.06 0.60
C PRO A 59 15.69 12.00 -0.49
N SER A 60 16.57 12.62 -1.27
CA SER A 60 16.20 13.50 -2.39
C SER A 60 15.84 12.72 -3.67
N THR A 61 16.28 11.49 -3.79
CA THR A 61 16.10 10.66 -5.00
C THR A 61 15.22 9.41 -4.78
N TYR A 62 15.04 9.00 -3.52
CA TYR A 62 14.20 7.88 -3.14
C TYR A 62 12.98 8.41 -2.37
N LYS A 63 11.81 8.42 -3.01
CA LYS A 63 10.60 8.95 -2.40
C LYS A 63 9.98 7.92 -1.44
N ILE A 64 9.84 8.32 -0.19
CA ILE A 64 9.03 7.61 0.81
C ILE A 64 7.72 8.38 1.06
N PRO A 65 6.70 7.76 1.66
CA PRO A 65 5.48 8.46 2.04
C PRO A 65 5.75 9.66 2.96
N ALA A 66 5.16 10.79 2.62
CA ALA A 66 5.11 11.99 3.45
C ALA A 66 3.74 12.06 4.17
N VAL A 67 3.58 13.03 5.06
CA VAL A 67 2.32 13.22 5.80
C VAL A 67 1.12 13.41 4.86
N ASN A 68 1.32 14.07 3.73
CA ASN A 68 0.25 14.28 2.74
C ASN A 68 -0.11 13.02 1.93
N ASP A 69 0.71 11.98 1.98
CA ASP A 69 0.46 10.70 1.32
C ASP A 69 -0.31 9.73 2.24
N MET A 70 -0.51 10.11 3.51
CA MET A 70 -1.29 9.33 4.47
C MET A 70 -2.77 9.24 4.09
N PRO A 71 -3.47 8.17 4.49
CA PRO A 71 -4.92 8.08 4.32
C PRO A 71 -5.62 9.27 4.99
N ARG A 72 -6.62 9.86 4.33
CA ARG A 72 -7.40 10.97 4.90
C ARG A 72 -8.11 10.59 6.19
N LYS A 73 -8.55 9.34 6.27
CA LYS A 73 -9.07 8.72 7.50
C LYS A 73 -8.27 7.46 7.75
N PHE A 74 -7.54 7.44 8.86
CA PHE A 74 -6.69 6.31 9.23
C PHE A 74 -7.09 5.83 10.62
N ASN A 75 -7.88 4.77 10.68
CA ASN A 75 -8.37 4.18 11.91
C ASN A 75 -7.60 2.89 12.19
N VAL A 76 -6.92 2.83 13.32
CA VAL A 76 -6.17 1.65 13.74
C VAL A 76 -6.60 1.25 15.13
N GLU A 77 -6.99 0.00 15.30
CA GLU A 77 -7.40 -0.56 16.60
C GLU A 77 -6.70 -1.89 16.87
N ILE A 78 -6.33 -2.10 18.12
CA ILE A 78 -5.84 -3.39 18.61
C ILE A 78 -7.04 -4.23 19.05
N PHE A 79 -7.10 -5.47 18.58
CA PHE A 79 -8.14 -6.41 18.96
C PHE A 79 -8.04 -6.78 20.45
N LYS A 80 -8.97 -6.30 21.26
CA LYS A 80 -8.92 -6.35 22.75
C LYS A 80 -8.96 -7.76 23.32
N GLN A 81 -9.51 -8.73 22.60
CA GLN A 81 -9.67 -10.11 23.06
C GLN A 81 -8.54 -11.04 22.56
N GLY A 82 -7.57 -10.46 21.83
CA GLY A 82 -6.45 -11.19 21.28
C GLY A 82 -5.57 -11.79 22.39
N LYS A 83 -5.19 -13.06 22.21
CA LYS A 83 -4.22 -13.75 23.10
C LYS A 83 -3.38 -14.69 22.26
N ASN A 84 -2.09 -14.70 22.51
CA ASN A 84 -1.25 -15.76 21.97
C ASN A 84 -1.51 -17.06 22.69
N LYS A 85 -1.70 -18.15 21.96
CA LYS A 85 -1.90 -19.51 22.52
C LYS A 85 -0.59 -20.07 23.04
N GLU A 86 0.53 -19.67 22.46
CA GLU A 86 1.85 -20.13 22.82
C GLU A 86 2.36 -19.50 24.16
N LYS A 87 3.38 -20.15 24.74
CA LYS A 87 4.07 -19.64 25.93
C LYS A 87 5.07 -18.57 25.51
N VAL A 88 4.59 -17.34 25.38
CA VAL A 88 5.41 -16.16 25.04
C VAL A 88 5.25 -15.09 26.10
N VAL A 89 6.17 -14.11 26.09
CA VAL A 89 6.13 -12.98 27.02
C VAL A 89 4.77 -12.28 26.90
N ASN A 90 4.11 -12.13 28.02
CA ASN A 90 2.81 -11.47 28.18
C ASN A 90 1.70 -11.95 27.22
N LYS A 91 1.83 -13.12 26.58
CA LYS A 91 0.89 -13.57 25.54
C LYS A 91 0.75 -12.60 24.36
N SER A 92 1.81 -11.82 24.08
CA SER A 92 1.87 -10.85 23.00
C SER A 92 2.07 -11.53 21.64
N LYS A 93 1.82 -10.78 20.57
CA LYS A 93 2.12 -11.14 19.18
C LYS A 93 2.94 -10.04 18.54
N THR A 94 3.65 -10.37 17.46
CA THR A 94 4.45 -9.41 16.70
C THR A 94 3.55 -8.36 16.03
N THR A 95 3.93 -7.09 16.12
CA THR A 95 3.18 -5.96 15.56
C THR A 95 3.97 -5.11 14.57
N GLY A 96 5.30 -5.26 14.51
CA GLY A 96 6.15 -4.41 13.67
C GLY A 96 6.10 -4.78 12.17
N GLU A 97 6.15 -6.06 11.83
CA GLU A 97 6.23 -6.52 10.44
C GLU A 97 4.88 -6.84 9.78
N PRO A 98 3.92 -7.51 10.46
CA PRO A 98 2.68 -7.92 9.81
C PRO A 98 1.87 -6.78 9.16
N PRO A 99 1.83 -5.56 9.73
CA PRO A 99 1.08 -4.45 9.15
C PRO A 99 1.57 -3.99 7.77
N LEU A 100 2.85 -4.22 7.43
CA LEU A 100 3.39 -3.94 6.10
C LEU A 100 2.59 -4.67 5.02
N MET A 101 2.25 -5.94 5.25
CA MET A 101 1.51 -6.76 4.28
C MET A 101 0.05 -6.29 4.10
N LEU A 102 -0.53 -5.61 5.08
CA LEU A 102 -1.89 -5.07 4.99
C LEU A 102 -2.01 -3.99 3.91
N ALA A 103 -0.91 -3.31 3.59
CA ALA A 103 -0.86 -2.29 2.53
C ALA A 103 -1.09 -2.86 1.12
N MET A 104 -1.07 -4.19 0.93
CA MET A 104 -1.53 -4.82 -0.31
C MET A 104 -2.97 -4.43 -0.65
N SER A 105 -3.79 -4.13 0.37
CA SER A 105 -5.16 -3.62 0.19
C SER A 105 -5.19 -2.32 -0.61
N VAL A 106 -4.21 -1.44 -0.41
CA VAL A 106 -4.07 -0.18 -1.17
C VAL A 106 -3.81 -0.46 -2.65
N PHE A 107 -2.85 -1.34 -2.94
CA PHE A 107 -2.52 -1.70 -4.32
C PHE A 107 -3.72 -2.30 -5.05
N TYR A 108 -4.44 -3.21 -4.40
CA TYR A 108 -5.63 -3.82 -4.99
C TYR A 108 -6.80 -2.84 -5.11
N ALA A 109 -6.96 -1.90 -4.19
CA ALA A 109 -7.96 -0.84 -4.32
C ALA A 109 -7.67 0.08 -5.53
N ILE A 110 -6.41 0.43 -5.78
CA ILE A 110 -6.00 1.16 -6.99
C ILE A 110 -6.32 0.33 -8.25
N LYS A 111 -5.96 -0.94 -8.24
CA LYS A 111 -6.24 -1.84 -9.37
C LYS A 111 -7.74 -1.99 -9.63
N ASP A 112 -8.56 -2.07 -8.59
CA ASP A 112 -10.02 -2.11 -8.68
C ASP A 112 -10.59 -0.80 -9.23
N ALA A 113 -10.08 0.34 -8.76
CA ALA A 113 -10.45 1.65 -9.29
C ALA A 113 -10.14 1.79 -10.80
N ILE A 114 -9.00 1.25 -11.26
CA ILE A 114 -8.68 1.19 -12.68
C ILE A 114 -9.67 0.29 -13.42
N ALA A 115 -10.00 -0.89 -12.88
CA ALA A 115 -10.94 -1.83 -13.49
C ALA A 115 -12.33 -1.22 -13.66
N SER A 116 -12.76 -0.38 -12.71
CA SER A 116 -14.05 0.32 -12.76
C SER A 116 -14.20 1.25 -13.97
N VAL A 117 -13.09 1.85 -14.45
CA VAL A 117 -13.07 2.68 -15.67
C VAL A 117 -13.52 1.86 -16.90
N GLY A 118 -13.20 0.58 -16.92
CA GLY A 118 -13.62 -0.38 -17.93
C GLY A 118 -14.92 -1.12 -17.63
N LYS A 119 -15.65 -0.70 -16.59
CA LYS A 119 -16.86 -1.38 -16.09
C LYS A 119 -16.58 -2.87 -15.81
N TYR A 120 -15.38 -3.18 -15.31
CA TYR A 120 -14.92 -4.53 -14.94
C TYR A 120 -14.92 -5.55 -16.11
N LYS A 121 -14.96 -5.08 -17.36
CA LYS A 121 -14.95 -5.98 -18.54
C LYS A 121 -13.58 -6.62 -18.80
N ILE A 122 -12.52 -5.97 -18.38
CA ILE A 122 -11.14 -6.41 -18.58
C ILE A 122 -10.37 -6.17 -17.28
N ILE A 123 -9.56 -7.13 -16.88
CA ILE A 123 -8.67 -7.00 -15.74
C ILE A 123 -7.48 -6.10 -16.14
N PRO A 124 -7.24 -4.98 -15.44
CA PRO A 124 -6.12 -4.12 -15.75
C PRO A 124 -4.78 -4.79 -15.37
N ILE A 125 -3.76 -4.49 -16.16
CA ILE A 125 -2.36 -4.82 -15.82
C ILE A 125 -1.81 -3.63 -15.05
N LEU A 126 -1.33 -3.88 -13.84
CA LEU A 126 -0.71 -2.90 -12.96
C LEU A 126 0.40 -3.59 -12.19
N ASP A 127 1.61 -3.05 -12.28
CA ASP A 127 2.79 -3.54 -11.59
C ASP A 127 3.15 -2.62 -10.41
N ALA A 128 3.65 -3.21 -9.34
CA ALA A 128 4.16 -2.45 -8.20
C ALA A 128 5.56 -1.84 -8.53
N PRO A 129 5.86 -0.67 -7.97
CA PRO A 129 4.96 0.24 -7.30
C PRO A 129 3.95 0.86 -8.28
N ALA A 130 2.71 1.07 -7.84
CA ALA A 130 1.63 1.69 -8.61
C ALA A 130 1.82 3.22 -8.67
N THR A 131 2.91 3.67 -9.28
CA THR A 131 3.20 5.10 -9.45
C THR A 131 2.14 5.77 -10.31
N PRO A 132 1.97 7.11 -10.23
CA PRO A 132 1.02 7.84 -11.06
C PRO A 132 1.17 7.54 -12.56
N GLU A 133 2.40 7.41 -13.04
CA GLU A 133 2.66 7.02 -14.45
C GLU A 133 2.08 5.64 -14.77
N LYS A 134 2.40 4.61 -13.94
CA LYS A 134 1.91 3.25 -14.16
C LYS A 134 0.39 3.17 -14.08
N VAL A 135 -0.23 3.90 -13.16
CA VAL A 135 -1.70 4.00 -13.06
C VAL A 135 -2.28 4.61 -14.32
N LEU A 136 -1.72 5.73 -14.80
CA LEU A 136 -2.15 6.40 -16.02
C LEU A 136 -2.03 5.49 -17.24
N MET A 137 -0.88 4.82 -17.40
CA MET A 137 -0.65 3.90 -18.52
C MET A 137 -1.56 2.68 -18.45
N SER A 138 -1.83 2.15 -17.26
CA SER A 138 -2.79 1.06 -17.07
C SER A 138 -4.20 1.46 -17.53
N ILE A 139 -4.66 2.67 -17.16
CA ILE A 139 -5.95 3.21 -17.61
C ILE A 139 -6.00 3.36 -19.13
N ARG A 140 -4.95 3.89 -19.75
CA ARG A 140 -4.86 4.06 -21.21
C ARG A 140 -4.92 2.71 -21.94
N ASN A 141 -4.14 1.75 -21.48
CA ASN A 141 -4.11 0.40 -22.03
C ASN A 141 -5.47 -0.30 -21.91
N LEU A 142 -6.15 -0.14 -20.78
CA LEU A 142 -7.49 -0.66 -20.57
C LEU A 142 -8.50 -0.09 -21.58
N LYS A 143 -8.50 1.24 -21.75
CA LYS A 143 -9.38 1.92 -22.70
C LYS A 143 -9.13 1.48 -24.15
N ASN A 144 -7.86 1.33 -24.54
CA ASN A 144 -7.49 0.87 -25.89
C ASN A 144 -8.02 -0.56 -26.15
N LYS A 145 -7.82 -1.49 -25.21
CA LYS A 145 -8.33 -2.86 -25.32
C LYS A 145 -9.86 -2.91 -25.45
N ILE A 146 -10.59 -2.05 -24.71
CA ILE A 146 -12.06 -1.98 -24.81
C ILE A 146 -12.50 -1.48 -26.18
N ASN A 147 -11.80 -0.51 -26.75
CA ASN A 147 -12.13 0.04 -28.06
C ASN A 147 -11.84 -0.96 -29.17
N HIS A 148 -10.74 -1.71 -29.10
CA HIS A 148 -10.43 -2.77 -30.09
C HIS A 148 -11.43 -3.93 -30.05
N ASN A 149 -12.01 -4.25 -28.91
CA ASN A 149 -13.00 -5.32 -28.79
C ASN A 149 -14.42 -4.89 -29.23
N LYS A 150 -14.60 -3.64 -29.68
CA LYS A 150 -15.88 -3.13 -30.21
C LYS A 150 -15.95 -3.13 -31.71
N ASN A 151 -14.81 -3.31 -32.38
CA ASN A 151 -14.69 -3.46 -33.83
C ASN A 151 -14.59 -4.95 -34.19
#